data_1f0da2f3e5a1fc73a3f144eeb68498f2
#
_entry.id   1f0da2f3e5a1fc73a3f144eeb68498f2
#
_cell.length_a   1.000
_cell.length_b   1.000
_cell.length_c   1.000
_cell.angle_alpha   90.00
_cell.angle_beta   90.00
_cell.angle_gamma   90.00
#
_symmetry.space_group_name_H-M   'P 1'
#
loop_
_entity.id
_entity.type
_entity.pdbx_description
1 polymer ?
#
loop_
_entity_poly.entity_id
_entity_poly.type
_entity_poly.pdbx_seq_one_letter_code
_entity_poly.pdbx_strand_id
1 'polypeptide(L)'
;MGMFSPIRKRYPATALLIALFLAPALLAQAPPPSAPASAQTTSTPLTMQQAVDLALAMNPTLLAARQNLFAVKAQEIQAGVRQNPYLALSGSNLTEAEYFNNPYGLTLGVGRLFERGHKREWRLDTARSTTAQTDDQLQLTEQQTILAVRQAFTNLIIAKAAKKIADDNLADFKKELDIASDRYKAGDLAKLDYERLDLQLAQFETDEANAEEAAEQASDQLQVLLGFDRPRTNFDITGDVVPPPLTLTQDDLEQKALDSRPDLKAAQAAVAVADAQVKLAYANGTADPTVEADYNRTGTENSVGFVFNIPLRIFDKNQGNKETARYTAQSDRLTVTATHNQVISDVDQAYASYNTYKLLSSRYNGHYLDEAKDVLDISRFSYEHGGLALIDYLDALRDSRSVTADALNAYQQTWLAIHQLSFVTATSVLP
;
A
#
# COMPACT_ATOMS: atom_id res chain seq x y z
N MET A 1 93.26 -38.01 2.69
CA MET A 1 92.64 -39.31 2.93
C MET A 1 91.81 -39.22 4.23
N GLY A 2 90.51 -39.40 4.18
CA GLY A 2 89.61 -39.42 5.33
C GLY A 2 88.38 -38.46 5.22
N MET A 3 87.39 -38.89 4.43
CA MET A 3 86.04 -38.29 4.40
C MET A 3 85.40 -38.50 5.78
N PHE A 4 84.76 -37.45 6.31
CA PHE A 4 83.67 -37.57 7.26
C PHE A 4 82.49 -36.66 6.84
N SER A 5 81.44 -37.34 6.50
CA SER A 5 80.15 -36.77 6.18
C SER A 5 79.33 -36.49 7.44
N PRO A 6 78.63 -35.32 7.63
CA PRO A 6 77.73 -35.15 8.77
C PRO A 6 76.29 -35.60 8.38
N ILE A 7 75.78 -36.47 9.22
CA ILE A 7 74.45 -37.05 9.23
C ILE A 7 73.41 -35.93 9.51
N ARG A 8 72.57 -35.61 8.53
CA ARG A 8 71.38 -34.77 8.68
C ARG A 8 70.29 -35.54 9.43
N LYS A 9 70.04 -35.20 10.71
CA LYS A 9 68.84 -35.60 11.39
C LYS A 9 67.64 -34.83 10.86
N ARG A 10 66.78 -35.51 10.14
CA ARG A 10 65.43 -35.04 9.79
C ARG A 10 64.53 -35.25 10.98
N TYR A 11 63.95 -34.16 11.51
CA TYR A 11 62.79 -34.21 12.43
C TYR A 11 61.49 -34.17 11.57
N PRO A 12 60.48 -35.01 11.84
CA PRO A 12 59.24 -34.94 11.11
C PRO A 12 58.44 -33.71 11.60
N ALA A 13 58.08 -32.85 10.68
CA ALA A 13 57.11 -31.79 10.92
C ALA A 13 55.74 -32.43 11.08
N THR A 14 55.28 -32.53 12.31
CA THR A 14 53.87 -32.87 12.63
C THR A 14 53.01 -31.67 12.27
N ALA A 15 52.45 -31.70 11.07
CA ALA A 15 51.40 -30.78 10.70
C ALA A 15 50.15 -31.07 11.52
N LEU A 16 49.83 -30.17 12.46
CA LEU A 16 48.57 -30.18 13.21
C LEU A 16 47.44 -29.71 12.28
N LEU A 17 46.78 -30.65 11.62
CA LEU A 17 45.56 -30.43 10.87
C LEU A 17 44.45 -30.16 11.88
N ILE A 18 44.10 -28.86 12.06
CA ILE A 18 42.87 -28.50 12.75
C ILE A 18 41.74 -28.74 11.73
N ALA A 19 41.07 -29.87 11.86
CA ALA A 19 39.84 -30.17 11.15
C ALA A 19 38.73 -29.29 11.72
N LEU A 20 38.40 -28.22 11.00
CA LEU A 20 37.21 -27.41 11.22
C LEU A 20 36.01 -28.27 10.83
N PHE A 21 35.31 -28.86 11.79
CA PHE A 21 34.01 -29.49 11.56
C PHE A 21 33.01 -28.41 11.15
N LEU A 22 32.87 -28.17 9.82
CA LEU A 22 31.67 -27.57 9.28
C LEU A 22 30.54 -28.61 9.37
N ALA A 23 29.73 -28.52 10.40
CA ALA A 23 28.44 -29.19 10.40
C ALA A 23 27.58 -28.50 9.31
N PRO A 24 27.01 -29.24 8.34
CA PRO A 24 26.03 -28.64 7.44
C PRO A 24 24.82 -28.27 8.29
N ALA A 25 24.56 -26.97 8.44
CA ALA A 25 23.28 -26.51 8.89
C ALA A 25 22.24 -27.01 7.87
N LEU A 26 21.45 -28.00 8.24
CA LEU A 26 20.20 -28.34 7.56
C LEU A 26 19.33 -27.07 7.66
N LEU A 27 19.36 -26.27 6.61
CA LEU A 27 18.31 -25.29 6.34
C LEU A 27 17.02 -26.12 6.14
N ALA A 28 16.22 -26.21 7.20
CA ALA A 28 14.83 -26.61 7.07
C ALA A 28 14.17 -25.59 6.12
N GLN A 29 14.09 -25.93 4.84
CA GLN A 29 13.24 -25.21 3.91
C GLN A 29 11.82 -25.30 4.46
N ALA A 30 11.29 -24.18 4.92
CA ALA A 30 9.86 -24.06 5.12
C ALA A 30 9.17 -24.51 3.81
N PRO A 31 8.12 -25.33 3.89
CA PRO A 31 7.37 -25.70 2.67
C PRO A 31 6.94 -24.39 1.98
N PRO A 32 7.02 -24.33 0.63
CA PRO A 32 6.51 -23.17 -0.09
C PRO A 32 5.06 -22.95 0.34
N PRO A 33 4.61 -21.70 0.51
CA PRO A 33 3.22 -21.43 0.78
C PRO A 33 2.42 -22.14 -0.30
N SER A 34 1.49 -23.02 0.12
CA SER A 34 0.57 -23.69 -0.78
C SER A 34 -0.06 -22.64 -1.68
N ALA A 35 0.05 -22.83 -3.00
CA ALA A 35 -0.60 -21.98 -3.98
C ALA A 35 -2.05 -21.80 -3.54
N PRO A 36 -2.60 -20.59 -3.56
CA PRO A 36 -3.98 -20.36 -3.22
C PRO A 36 -4.82 -21.28 -4.11
N ALA A 37 -5.70 -22.05 -3.47
CA ALA A 37 -6.63 -22.92 -4.14
C ALA A 37 -7.27 -22.15 -5.29
N SER A 38 -7.27 -22.74 -6.48
CA SER A 38 -7.89 -22.22 -7.70
C SER A 38 -9.24 -21.64 -7.33
N ALA A 39 -9.39 -20.31 -7.39
CA ALA A 39 -10.63 -19.63 -7.06
C ALA A 39 -11.72 -20.25 -7.94
N GLN A 40 -12.64 -20.93 -7.31
CA GLN A 40 -13.82 -21.47 -7.97
C GLN A 40 -14.50 -20.31 -8.69
N THR A 41 -14.82 -20.52 -9.95
CA THR A 41 -15.64 -19.63 -10.78
C THR A 41 -17.00 -19.48 -10.10
N THR A 42 -17.14 -18.50 -9.22
CA THR A 42 -18.43 -18.14 -8.65
C THR A 42 -19.22 -17.42 -9.73
N SER A 43 -20.23 -18.08 -10.24
CA SER A 43 -21.20 -17.53 -11.19
C SER A 43 -22.17 -16.50 -10.54
N THR A 44 -21.93 -16.12 -9.31
CA THR A 44 -22.74 -15.12 -8.60
C THR A 44 -22.06 -13.76 -8.69
N PRO A 45 -22.79 -12.70 -9.10
CA PRO A 45 -22.28 -11.35 -9.13
C PRO A 45 -21.71 -10.93 -7.76
N LEU A 46 -20.56 -10.27 -7.76
CA LEU A 46 -19.85 -9.87 -6.54
C LEU A 46 -20.49 -8.61 -5.96
N THR A 47 -20.72 -8.60 -4.63
CA THR A 47 -21.15 -7.38 -3.93
C THR A 47 -19.95 -6.50 -3.54
N MET A 48 -20.20 -5.21 -3.23
CA MET A 48 -19.14 -4.29 -2.80
C MET A 48 -18.37 -4.80 -1.57
N GLN A 49 -19.06 -5.35 -0.57
CA GLN A 49 -18.40 -5.88 0.62
C GLN A 49 -17.54 -7.10 0.30
N GLN A 50 -18.05 -8.01 -0.52
CA GLN A 50 -17.26 -9.18 -0.97
C GLN A 50 -16.02 -8.77 -1.79
N ALA A 51 -16.12 -7.71 -2.60
CA ALA A 51 -14.99 -7.16 -3.33
C ALA A 51 -13.92 -6.60 -2.38
N VAL A 52 -14.33 -5.86 -1.35
CA VAL A 52 -13.41 -5.36 -0.30
C VAL A 52 -12.74 -6.53 0.43
N ASP A 53 -13.51 -7.53 0.88
CA ASP A 53 -12.96 -8.67 1.62
C ASP A 53 -11.96 -9.46 0.77
N LEU A 54 -12.26 -9.64 -0.52
CA LEU A 54 -11.36 -10.31 -1.47
C LEU A 54 -10.07 -9.51 -1.68
N ALA A 55 -10.16 -8.20 -1.85
CA ALA A 55 -8.99 -7.34 -1.99
C ALA A 55 -8.12 -7.34 -0.73
N LEU A 56 -8.72 -7.27 0.46
CA LEU A 56 -7.99 -7.36 1.72
C LEU A 56 -7.27 -8.71 1.89
N ALA A 57 -7.77 -9.78 1.27
CA ALA A 57 -7.17 -11.10 1.31
C ALA A 57 -6.08 -11.30 0.24
N MET A 58 -6.23 -10.72 -0.96
CA MET A 58 -5.44 -11.09 -2.13
C MET A 58 -4.65 -9.93 -2.77
N ASN A 59 -4.92 -8.67 -2.41
CA ASN A 59 -4.23 -7.53 -3.02
C ASN A 59 -2.71 -7.60 -2.77
N PRO A 60 -1.86 -7.65 -3.82
CA PRO A 60 -0.42 -7.83 -3.66
C PRO A 60 0.27 -6.69 -2.90
N THR A 61 -0.21 -5.45 -3.05
CA THR A 61 0.34 -4.28 -2.35
C THR A 61 0.12 -4.41 -0.85
N LEU A 62 -1.09 -4.82 -0.44
CA LEU A 62 -1.41 -5.04 0.96
C LEU A 62 -0.66 -6.25 1.55
N LEU A 63 -0.54 -7.33 0.79
CA LEU A 63 0.26 -8.50 1.20
C LEU A 63 1.73 -8.12 1.39
N ALA A 64 2.30 -7.29 0.50
CA ALA A 64 3.66 -6.78 0.66
C ALA A 64 3.81 -5.91 1.91
N ALA A 65 2.85 -5.03 2.22
CA ALA A 65 2.85 -4.23 3.44
C ALA A 65 2.78 -5.10 4.71
N ARG A 66 2.00 -6.18 4.72
CA ARG A 66 1.96 -7.16 5.81
C ARG A 66 3.30 -7.88 6.00
N GLN A 67 3.98 -8.28 4.91
CA GLN A 67 5.31 -8.87 4.99
C GLN A 67 6.34 -7.87 5.52
N ASN A 68 6.23 -6.59 5.17
CA ASN A 68 7.09 -5.54 5.73
C ASN A 68 6.91 -5.42 7.25
N LEU A 69 5.69 -5.49 7.78
CA LEU A 69 5.46 -5.51 9.22
C LEU A 69 6.16 -6.70 9.90
N PHE A 70 6.12 -7.90 9.29
CA PHE A 70 6.85 -9.06 9.83
C PHE A 70 8.36 -8.85 9.79
N ALA A 71 8.91 -8.23 8.74
CA ALA A 71 10.32 -7.89 8.65
C ALA A 71 10.74 -6.91 9.76
N VAL A 72 9.93 -5.88 10.02
CA VAL A 72 10.18 -4.92 11.11
C VAL A 72 10.05 -5.60 12.47
N LYS A 73 9.08 -6.49 12.71
CA LYS A 73 8.98 -7.30 13.93
C LYS A 73 10.21 -8.18 14.14
N ALA A 74 10.78 -8.73 13.08
CA ALA A 74 12.02 -9.52 13.20
C ALA A 74 13.22 -8.66 13.66
N GLN A 75 13.24 -7.36 13.37
CA GLN A 75 14.28 -6.44 13.86
C GLN A 75 14.26 -6.27 15.39
N GLU A 76 13.10 -6.47 16.05
CA GLU A 76 13.05 -6.47 17.52
C GLU A 76 13.93 -7.57 18.12
N ILE A 77 13.96 -8.75 17.48
CA ILE A 77 14.82 -9.87 17.91
C ILE A 77 16.27 -9.41 17.85
N GLN A 78 16.70 -8.83 16.72
CA GLN A 78 18.07 -8.36 16.53
C GLN A 78 18.43 -7.21 17.48
N ALA A 79 17.51 -6.27 17.72
CA ALA A 79 17.71 -5.17 18.67
C ALA A 79 17.90 -5.65 20.10
N GLY A 80 17.27 -6.77 20.46
CA GLY A 80 17.36 -7.41 21.77
C GLY A 80 18.60 -8.28 21.98
N VAL A 81 19.36 -8.59 20.93
CA VAL A 81 20.55 -9.48 21.03
C VAL A 81 21.72 -8.74 21.70
N ARG A 82 22.46 -9.46 22.54
CA ARG A 82 23.74 -9.00 23.08
C ARG A 82 24.85 -9.27 22.08
N GLN A 83 25.92 -8.48 22.13
CA GLN A 83 27.10 -8.76 21.31
C GLN A 83 27.74 -10.08 21.70
N ASN A 84 28.13 -10.84 20.70
CA ASN A 84 28.82 -12.12 20.92
C ASN A 84 30.22 -11.92 21.53
N PRO A 85 30.69 -12.82 22.38
CA PRO A 85 32.10 -12.88 22.69
C PRO A 85 32.91 -13.19 21.42
N TYR A 86 34.12 -12.70 21.36
CA TYR A 86 35.05 -12.97 20.28
C TYR A 86 36.25 -13.80 20.75
N LEU A 87 36.81 -14.59 19.85
CA LEU A 87 38.06 -15.31 20.01
C LEU A 87 39.13 -14.55 19.22
N ALA A 88 40.20 -14.18 19.88
CA ALA A 88 41.38 -13.58 19.28
C ALA A 88 42.53 -14.57 19.25
N LEU A 89 43.19 -14.70 18.12
CA LEU A 89 44.42 -15.47 17.95
C LEU A 89 45.46 -14.56 17.31
N SER A 90 46.57 -14.37 17.98
CA SER A 90 47.68 -13.61 17.44
C SER A 90 49.02 -14.35 17.61
N GLY A 91 49.89 -14.17 16.64
CA GLY A 91 51.25 -14.69 16.66
C GLY A 91 52.24 -13.55 16.53
N SER A 92 53.33 -13.61 17.25
CA SER A 92 54.41 -12.67 17.18
C SER A 92 55.76 -13.40 16.98
N ASN A 93 56.74 -12.69 16.38
CA ASN A 93 58.06 -13.19 16.11
C ASN A 93 58.09 -14.48 15.25
N LEU A 94 57.25 -14.53 14.19
CA LEU A 94 57.12 -15.69 13.31
C LEU A 94 58.18 -15.70 12.16
N THR A 95 59.30 -14.98 12.32
CA THR A 95 60.42 -14.97 11.39
C THR A 95 61.32 -16.19 11.59
N GLU A 96 62.00 -16.64 10.52
CA GLU A 96 63.04 -17.70 10.62
C GLU A 96 64.11 -17.29 11.63
N ALA A 97 64.19 -18.07 12.73
CA ALA A 97 64.98 -17.72 13.90
C ALA A 97 66.45 -18.11 13.73
N GLU A 98 67.32 -17.15 13.41
CA GLU A 98 68.74 -17.23 13.74
C GLU A 98 69.10 -16.46 15.04
N TYR A 99 68.14 -15.81 15.69
CA TYR A 99 68.36 -15.07 16.94
C TYR A 99 67.77 -15.78 18.15
N PHE A 100 68.55 -16.43 18.94
CA PHE A 100 68.21 -17.12 20.19
C PHE A 100 67.51 -16.24 21.27
N ASN A 101 67.42 -14.93 21.04
CA ASN A 101 66.82 -13.97 21.99
C ASN A 101 65.42 -13.49 21.65
N ASN A 102 64.74 -14.00 20.64
CA ASN A 102 63.42 -13.54 20.25
C ASN A 102 62.45 -14.74 20.03
N PRO A 103 62.01 -15.39 21.10
CA PRO A 103 61.14 -16.56 20.97
C PRO A 103 59.80 -16.16 20.34
N TYR A 104 59.27 -17.02 19.43
CA TYR A 104 57.95 -16.82 18.92
C TYR A 104 56.91 -16.86 20.04
N GLY A 105 55.89 -15.96 19.91
CA GLY A 105 54.78 -15.90 20.84
C GLY A 105 53.46 -16.28 20.15
N LEU A 106 52.60 -16.94 20.89
CA LEU A 106 51.21 -17.23 20.51
C LEU A 106 50.29 -16.74 21.63
N THR A 107 49.31 -15.92 21.25
CA THR A 107 48.28 -15.46 22.20
C THR A 107 46.92 -15.97 21.74
N LEU A 108 46.18 -16.57 22.64
CA LEU A 108 44.80 -16.97 22.50
C LEU A 108 43.97 -16.21 23.54
N GLY A 109 43.09 -15.31 23.03
CA GLY A 109 42.24 -14.47 23.89
C GLY A 109 40.75 -14.73 23.67
N VAL A 110 39.96 -14.63 24.74
CA VAL A 110 38.51 -14.62 24.70
C VAL A 110 38.03 -13.31 25.32
N GLY A 111 37.39 -12.49 24.51
CA GLY A 111 36.93 -11.17 24.92
C GLY A 111 35.43 -10.97 24.77
N ARG A 112 34.87 -10.09 25.60
CA ARG A 112 33.48 -9.69 25.55
C ARG A 112 33.32 -8.22 25.86
N LEU A 113 32.47 -7.56 25.05
CA LEU A 113 32.01 -6.18 25.30
C LEU A 113 30.81 -6.20 26.24
N PHE A 114 30.82 -5.29 27.23
CA PHE A 114 29.74 -5.08 28.19
C PHE A 114 29.07 -3.74 27.89
N GLU A 115 27.90 -3.79 27.26
CA GLU A 115 27.11 -2.60 26.99
C GLU A 115 26.65 -1.96 28.28
N ARG A 116 26.84 -0.62 28.38
CA ARG A 116 26.41 0.19 29.54
C ARG A 116 25.33 1.21 29.08
N GLY A 117 24.71 1.88 30.05
CA GLY A 117 23.74 2.93 29.78
C GLY A 117 22.42 2.44 29.22
N HIS A 118 22.09 1.17 29.43
CA HIS A 118 20.84 0.55 28.94
C HIS A 118 20.68 0.61 27.42
N LYS A 119 21.79 0.61 26.65
CA LYS A 119 21.76 0.69 25.17
C LYS A 119 20.89 -0.37 24.53
N ARG A 120 20.99 -1.61 25.01
CA ARG A 120 20.19 -2.73 24.51
C ARG A 120 18.69 -2.50 24.74
N GLU A 121 18.32 -2.03 25.93
CA GLU A 121 16.94 -1.74 26.29
C GLU A 121 16.38 -0.63 25.40
N TRP A 122 17.13 0.46 25.17
CA TRP A 122 16.71 1.56 24.31
C TRP A 122 16.68 1.17 22.83
N ARG A 123 17.58 0.29 22.35
CA ARG A 123 17.47 -0.28 20.99
C ARG A 123 16.19 -1.09 20.83
N LEU A 124 15.87 -1.93 21.82
CA LEU A 124 14.65 -2.73 21.79
C LEU A 124 13.39 -1.85 21.89
N ASP A 125 13.41 -0.80 22.71
CA ASP A 125 12.32 0.17 22.83
C ASP A 125 12.08 0.91 21.51
N THR A 126 13.16 1.37 20.86
CA THR A 126 13.09 1.96 19.52
C THR A 126 12.50 0.99 18.49
N ALA A 127 12.96 -0.26 18.47
CA ALA A 127 12.46 -1.26 17.53
C ALA A 127 10.97 -1.56 17.75
N ARG A 128 10.51 -1.67 18.99
CA ARG A 128 9.10 -1.87 19.33
C ARG A 128 8.23 -0.68 18.93
N SER A 129 8.70 0.53 19.19
CA SER A 129 7.99 1.76 18.75
C SER A 129 7.92 1.82 17.23
N THR A 130 8.99 1.44 16.51
CA THR A 130 8.99 1.33 15.04
C THR A 130 7.99 0.28 14.55
N THR A 131 7.86 -0.86 15.25
CA THR A 131 6.86 -1.87 14.91
C THR A 131 5.44 -1.31 15.06
N ALA A 132 5.15 -0.59 16.16
CA ALA A 132 3.84 0.04 16.36
C ALA A 132 3.54 1.07 15.26
N GLN A 133 4.49 1.94 14.91
CA GLN A 133 4.34 2.89 13.80
C GLN A 133 4.07 2.17 12.48
N THR A 134 4.78 1.07 12.20
CA THR A 134 4.58 0.29 10.96
C THR A 134 3.22 -0.40 10.93
N ASP A 135 2.69 -0.81 12.08
CA ASP A 135 1.34 -1.36 12.19
C ASP A 135 0.25 -0.31 11.85
N ASP A 136 0.39 0.90 12.37
CA ASP A 136 -0.51 2.02 12.01
C ASP A 136 -0.40 2.39 10.52
N GLN A 137 0.80 2.33 9.92
CA GLN A 137 1.02 2.52 8.49
C GLN A 137 0.37 1.41 7.66
N LEU A 138 0.37 0.16 8.15
CA LEU A 138 -0.35 -0.94 7.51
C LEU A 138 -1.86 -0.69 7.54
N GLN A 139 -2.42 -0.24 8.66
CA GLN A 139 -3.84 0.12 8.76
C GLN A 139 -4.20 1.25 7.78
N LEU A 140 -3.33 2.24 7.59
CA LEU A 140 -3.53 3.26 6.57
C LEU A 140 -3.57 2.67 5.15
N THR A 141 -2.65 1.75 4.85
CA THR A 141 -2.62 1.05 3.55
C THR A 141 -3.89 0.21 3.33
N GLU A 142 -4.41 -0.43 4.38
CA GLU A 142 -5.69 -1.15 4.34
C GLU A 142 -6.86 -0.21 4.02
N GLN A 143 -6.96 0.94 4.67
CA GLN A 143 -8.00 1.94 4.40
C GLN A 143 -7.90 2.51 2.97
N GLN A 144 -6.69 2.78 2.49
CA GLN A 144 -6.47 3.22 1.11
C GLN A 144 -6.89 2.15 0.10
N THR A 145 -6.61 0.88 0.38
CA THR A 145 -7.04 -0.23 -0.47
C THR A 145 -8.56 -0.36 -0.50
N ILE A 146 -9.22 -0.25 0.65
CA ILE A 146 -10.69 -0.26 0.76
C ILE A 146 -11.30 0.89 -0.06
N LEU A 147 -10.75 2.10 0.06
CA LEU A 147 -11.21 3.25 -0.72
C LEU A 147 -11.07 3.00 -2.22
N ALA A 148 -9.89 2.56 -2.66
CA ALA A 148 -9.63 2.31 -4.07
C ALA A 148 -10.58 1.24 -4.66
N VAL A 149 -10.82 0.15 -3.92
CA VAL A 149 -11.75 -0.90 -4.33
C VAL A 149 -13.19 -0.38 -4.43
N ARG A 150 -13.66 0.37 -3.42
CA ARG A 150 -15.01 0.96 -3.42
C ARG A 150 -15.19 1.93 -4.58
N GLN A 151 -14.19 2.77 -4.88
CA GLN A 151 -14.22 3.69 -6.02
C GLN A 151 -14.26 2.95 -7.35
N ALA A 152 -13.38 1.94 -7.54
CA ALA A 152 -13.36 1.13 -8.76
C ALA A 152 -14.66 0.32 -8.94
N PHE A 153 -15.22 -0.21 -7.86
CA PHE A 153 -16.49 -0.90 -7.86
C PHE A 153 -17.64 0.03 -8.31
N THR A 154 -17.70 1.24 -7.74
CA THR A 154 -18.69 2.26 -8.13
C THR A 154 -18.53 2.65 -9.61
N ASN A 155 -17.28 2.88 -10.05
CA ASN A 155 -17.01 3.21 -11.44
C ASN A 155 -17.51 2.11 -12.39
N LEU A 156 -17.33 0.85 -12.05
CA LEU A 156 -17.82 -0.27 -12.85
C LEU A 156 -19.35 -0.36 -12.84
N ILE A 157 -20.02 -0.14 -11.71
CA ILE A 157 -21.49 -0.10 -11.63
C ILE A 157 -22.05 1.00 -12.55
N ILE A 158 -21.49 2.19 -12.49
CA ILE A 158 -21.92 3.33 -13.31
C ILE A 158 -21.62 3.08 -14.79
N ALA A 159 -20.44 2.56 -15.12
CA ALA A 159 -20.08 2.22 -16.51
C ALA A 159 -21.01 1.15 -17.09
N LYS A 160 -21.38 0.12 -16.32
CA LYS A 160 -22.38 -0.87 -16.74
C LYS A 160 -23.77 -0.29 -16.94
N ALA A 161 -24.19 0.65 -16.08
CA ALA A 161 -25.45 1.36 -16.24
C ALA A 161 -25.44 2.23 -17.50
N ALA A 162 -24.33 2.95 -17.76
CA ALA A 162 -24.15 3.75 -18.96
C ALA A 162 -24.15 2.89 -20.22
N LYS A 163 -23.44 1.74 -20.22
CA LYS A 163 -23.46 0.79 -21.34
C LYS A 163 -24.87 0.30 -21.63
N LYS A 164 -25.60 -0.14 -20.60
CA LYS A 164 -26.97 -0.61 -20.78
C LYS A 164 -27.86 0.49 -21.41
N ILE A 165 -27.74 1.73 -20.96
CA ILE A 165 -28.50 2.85 -21.53
C ILE A 165 -28.10 3.11 -22.99
N ALA A 166 -26.81 3.03 -23.32
CA ALA A 166 -26.33 3.19 -24.69
C ALA A 166 -26.84 2.06 -25.61
N ASP A 167 -26.80 0.81 -25.15
CA ASP A 167 -27.35 -0.35 -25.85
C ASP A 167 -28.86 -0.19 -26.13
N ASP A 168 -29.63 0.18 -25.09
CA ASP A 168 -31.09 0.38 -25.21
C ASP A 168 -31.40 1.55 -26.19
N ASN A 169 -30.67 2.67 -26.07
CA ASN A 169 -30.81 3.81 -26.97
C ASN A 169 -30.50 3.46 -28.43
N LEU A 170 -29.41 2.74 -28.68
CA LEU A 170 -29.04 2.30 -30.03
C LEU A 170 -30.08 1.35 -30.61
N ALA A 171 -30.57 0.41 -29.81
CA ALA A 171 -31.60 -0.53 -30.26
C ALA A 171 -32.93 0.18 -30.61
N ASP A 172 -33.32 1.15 -29.80
CA ASP A 172 -34.56 1.91 -30.06
C ASP A 172 -34.39 2.85 -31.27
N PHE A 173 -33.25 3.52 -31.39
CA PHE A 173 -33.00 4.39 -32.55
C PHE A 173 -32.91 3.61 -33.89
N LYS A 174 -32.36 2.36 -33.89
CA LYS A 174 -32.39 1.50 -35.08
C LYS A 174 -33.82 1.20 -35.54
N LYS A 175 -34.75 0.95 -34.61
CA LYS A 175 -36.18 0.74 -34.93
C LYS A 175 -36.79 2.01 -35.57
N GLU A 176 -36.48 3.19 -35.00
CA GLU A 176 -36.94 4.46 -35.57
C GLU A 176 -36.42 4.70 -37.00
N LEU A 177 -35.14 4.38 -37.23
CA LEU A 177 -34.55 4.51 -38.56
C LEU A 177 -35.16 3.56 -39.57
N ASP A 178 -35.51 2.32 -39.17
CA ASP A 178 -36.23 1.38 -40.04
C ASP A 178 -37.60 1.91 -40.46
N ILE A 179 -38.37 2.48 -39.50
CA ILE A 179 -39.65 3.13 -39.79
C ILE A 179 -39.45 4.34 -40.72
N ALA A 180 -38.45 5.18 -40.49
CA ALA A 180 -38.10 6.32 -41.32
C ALA A 180 -37.70 5.89 -42.74
N SER A 181 -36.97 4.77 -42.91
CA SER A 181 -36.61 4.17 -44.18
C SER A 181 -37.84 3.76 -44.99
N ASP A 182 -38.83 3.14 -44.34
CA ASP A 182 -40.06 2.72 -45.01
C ASP A 182 -40.95 3.93 -45.43
N ARG A 183 -41.03 4.97 -44.59
CA ARG A 183 -41.68 6.25 -44.92
C ARG A 183 -40.99 6.96 -46.08
N TYR A 184 -39.65 6.98 -46.10
CA TYR A 184 -38.88 7.54 -47.22
C TYR A 184 -39.12 6.78 -48.52
N LYS A 185 -39.15 5.45 -48.52
CA LYS A 185 -39.46 4.61 -49.68
C LYS A 185 -40.90 4.83 -50.17
N ALA A 186 -41.83 5.08 -49.24
CA ALA A 186 -43.22 5.40 -49.59
C ALA A 186 -43.43 6.87 -50.12
N GLY A 187 -42.40 7.72 -49.95
CA GLY A 187 -42.48 9.14 -50.34
C GLY A 187 -43.05 10.06 -49.27
N ASP A 188 -43.29 9.57 -48.08
CA ASP A 188 -43.88 10.29 -46.94
C ASP A 188 -42.82 11.00 -46.06
N LEU A 189 -41.52 10.80 -46.35
CA LEU A 189 -40.42 11.46 -45.67
C LEU A 189 -39.44 12.07 -46.67
N ALA A 190 -39.00 13.32 -46.41
CA ALA A 190 -38.02 13.99 -47.27
C ALA A 190 -36.64 13.28 -47.16
N LYS A 191 -35.90 13.24 -48.28
CA LYS A 191 -34.56 12.67 -48.33
C LYS A 191 -33.62 13.26 -47.29
N LEU A 192 -33.67 14.58 -47.11
CA LEU A 192 -32.83 15.30 -46.13
C LEU A 192 -33.09 14.82 -44.70
N ASP A 193 -34.33 14.57 -44.34
CA ASP A 193 -34.70 14.14 -42.98
C ASP A 193 -34.27 12.69 -42.75
N TYR A 194 -34.38 11.80 -43.73
CA TYR A 194 -33.85 10.44 -43.66
C TYR A 194 -32.31 10.43 -43.49
N GLU A 195 -31.61 11.23 -44.33
CA GLU A 195 -30.12 11.33 -44.21
C GLU A 195 -29.66 11.91 -42.87
N ARG A 196 -30.42 12.81 -42.24
CA ARG A 196 -30.15 13.31 -40.89
C ARG A 196 -30.30 12.23 -39.82
N LEU A 197 -31.35 11.41 -39.93
CA LEU A 197 -31.53 10.27 -39.02
C LEU A 197 -30.40 9.23 -39.20
N ASP A 198 -30.04 8.92 -40.46
CA ASP A 198 -28.93 7.99 -40.73
C ASP A 198 -27.59 8.48 -40.16
N LEU A 199 -27.29 9.77 -40.31
CA LEU A 199 -26.11 10.39 -39.67
C LEU A 199 -26.17 10.34 -38.14
N GLN A 200 -27.37 10.45 -37.56
CA GLN A 200 -27.52 10.36 -36.09
C GLN A 200 -27.25 8.94 -35.57
N LEU A 201 -27.49 7.89 -36.37
CA LEU A 201 -27.16 6.52 -36.02
C LEU A 201 -25.67 6.35 -35.68
N ALA A 202 -24.76 6.97 -36.45
CA ALA A 202 -23.33 6.91 -36.23
C ALA A 202 -22.94 7.42 -34.82
N GLN A 203 -23.70 8.40 -34.30
CA GLN A 203 -23.48 8.92 -32.93
C GLN A 203 -23.89 7.87 -31.88
N PHE A 204 -24.99 7.16 -32.05
CA PHE A 204 -25.42 6.12 -31.13
C PHE A 204 -24.50 4.91 -31.16
N GLU A 205 -23.98 4.52 -32.33
CA GLU A 205 -22.98 3.46 -32.45
C GLU A 205 -21.65 3.84 -31.77
N THR A 206 -21.24 5.11 -31.88
CA THR A 206 -20.08 5.64 -31.21
C THR A 206 -20.25 5.64 -29.69
N ASP A 207 -21.42 6.07 -29.19
CA ASP A 207 -21.71 6.12 -27.76
C ASP A 207 -21.74 4.72 -27.15
N GLU A 208 -22.30 3.73 -27.85
CA GLU A 208 -22.34 2.33 -27.44
C GLU A 208 -20.91 1.77 -27.35
N ALA A 209 -20.09 1.94 -28.39
CA ALA A 209 -18.72 1.46 -28.41
C ALA A 209 -17.87 2.09 -27.29
N ASN A 210 -18.01 3.40 -27.04
CA ASN A 210 -17.32 4.10 -25.94
C ASN A 210 -17.78 3.60 -24.57
N ALA A 211 -19.09 3.34 -24.41
CA ALA A 211 -19.63 2.84 -23.14
C ALA A 211 -19.20 1.39 -22.86
N GLU A 212 -19.08 0.56 -23.89
CA GLU A 212 -18.52 -0.79 -23.78
C GLU A 212 -17.07 -0.75 -23.36
N GLU A 213 -16.23 0.03 -24.04
CA GLU A 213 -14.82 0.22 -23.67
C GLU A 213 -14.67 0.72 -22.23
N ALA A 214 -15.47 1.70 -21.81
CA ALA A 214 -15.43 2.23 -20.44
C ALA A 214 -15.80 1.17 -19.39
N ALA A 215 -16.78 0.30 -19.69
CA ALA A 215 -17.17 -0.79 -18.81
C ALA A 215 -16.08 -1.88 -18.71
N GLU A 216 -15.43 -2.21 -19.82
CA GLU A 216 -14.29 -3.14 -19.82
C GLU A 216 -13.11 -2.59 -19.02
N GLN A 217 -12.72 -1.34 -19.26
CA GLN A 217 -11.64 -0.67 -18.52
C GLN A 217 -11.91 -0.61 -17.01
N ALA A 218 -13.13 -0.26 -16.62
CA ALA A 218 -13.53 -0.22 -15.21
C ALA A 218 -13.52 -1.62 -14.58
N SER A 219 -13.92 -2.66 -15.34
CA SER A 219 -13.85 -4.05 -14.92
C SER A 219 -12.40 -4.49 -14.67
N ASP A 220 -11.50 -4.19 -15.59
CA ASP A 220 -10.10 -4.56 -15.48
C ASP A 220 -9.42 -3.85 -14.30
N GLN A 221 -9.70 -2.57 -14.10
CA GLN A 221 -9.19 -1.79 -12.96
C GLN A 221 -9.62 -2.40 -11.63
N LEU A 222 -10.89 -2.78 -11.49
CA LEU A 222 -11.37 -3.44 -10.28
C LEU A 222 -10.67 -4.80 -10.08
N GLN A 223 -10.57 -5.62 -11.12
CA GLN A 223 -9.97 -6.95 -11.03
C GLN A 223 -8.48 -6.90 -10.62
N VAL A 224 -7.73 -5.89 -11.08
CA VAL A 224 -6.34 -5.64 -10.64
C VAL A 224 -6.28 -5.34 -9.13
N LEU A 225 -7.19 -4.50 -8.62
CA LEU A 225 -7.28 -4.19 -7.19
C LEU A 225 -7.66 -5.41 -6.35
N LEU A 226 -8.47 -6.32 -6.91
CA LEU A 226 -8.81 -7.60 -6.27
C LEU A 226 -7.64 -8.60 -6.24
N GLY A 227 -6.53 -8.30 -6.94
CA GLY A 227 -5.34 -9.16 -6.99
C GLY A 227 -5.41 -10.28 -8.01
N PHE A 228 -6.22 -10.15 -9.06
CA PHE A 228 -6.23 -11.13 -10.15
C PHE A 228 -5.02 -10.94 -11.07
N ASP A 229 -4.37 -12.03 -11.43
CA ASP A 229 -3.21 -12.02 -12.33
C ASP A 229 -3.58 -11.63 -13.77
N ARG A 230 -4.81 -11.92 -14.18
CA ARG A 230 -5.37 -11.61 -15.50
C ARG A 230 -6.84 -11.26 -15.37
N PRO A 231 -7.34 -10.26 -16.12
CA PRO A 231 -8.75 -9.97 -16.21
C PRO A 231 -9.55 -11.22 -16.66
N ARG A 232 -10.70 -11.43 -16.02
CA ARG A 232 -11.62 -12.52 -16.31
C ARG A 232 -12.79 -11.98 -17.11
N THR A 233 -13.09 -12.58 -18.24
CA THR A 233 -14.21 -12.16 -19.13
C THR A 233 -15.59 -12.35 -18.51
N ASN A 234 -15.74 -13.30 -17.57
CA ASN A 234 -17.02 -13.59 -16.90
C ASN A 234 -17.11 -12.96 -15.51
N PHE A 235 -16.43 -11.82 -15.30
CA PHE A 235 -16.48 -11.09 -14.05
C PHE A 235 -17.72 -10.22 -14.01
N ASP A 236 -18.55 -10.38 -12.98
CA ASP A 236 -19.77 -9.61 -12.80
C ASP A 236 -19.92 -9.10 -11.36
N ILE A 237 -20.57 -7.94 -11.21
CA ILE A 237 -20.84 -7.28 -9.94
C ILE A 237 -22.31 -6.89 -9.82
N THR A 238 -22.79 -6.77 -8.58
CA THR A 238 -24.13 -6.28 -8.26
C THR A 238 -24.10 -5.20 -7.21
N GLY A 239 -24.87 -4.15 -7.41
CA GLY A 239 -24.99 -3.01 -6.50
C GLY A 239 -25.95 -1.95 -7.05
N ASP A 240 -26.25 -0.97 -6.22
CA ASP A 240 -27.19 0.10 -6.56
C ASP A 240 -26.49 1.25 -7.28
N VAL A 241 -27.09 1.73 -8.36
CA VAL A 241 -26.65 2.93 -9.10
C VAL A 241 -26.95 4.20 -8.29
N VAL A 242 -28.14 4.28 -7.71
CA VAL A 242 -28.59 5.45 -6.94
C VAL A 242 -28.05 5.36 -5.51
N PRO A 243 -27.30 6.37 -5.03
CA PRO A 243 -26.76 6.37 -3.68
C PRO A 243 -27.86 6.51 -2.61
N PRO A 244 -27.72 5.86 -1.45
CA PRO A 244 -28.66 5.99 -0.36
C PRO A 244 -28.59 7.39 0.28
N PRO A 245 -29.70 7.94 0.79
CA PRO A 245 -29.67 9.17 1.56
C PRO A 245 -29.03 8.91 2.94
N LEU A 246 -27.99 9.67 3.28
CA LEU A 246 -27.34 9.59 4.60
C LEU A 246 -27.66 10.84 5.42
N THR A 247 -27.84 10.65 6.73
CA THR A 247 -27.97 11.74 7.71
C THR A 247 -26.67 11.76 8.54
N LEU A 248 -25.82 12.75 8.27
CA LEU A 248 -24.51 12.89 8.88
C LEU A 248 -24.37 14.30 9.45
N THR A 249 -23.73 14.41 10.61
CA THR A 249 -23.34 15.70 11.19
C THR A 249 -21.83 15.88 11.05
N GLN A 250 -21.38 17.09 10.75
CA GLN A 250 -19.96 17.37 10.53
C GLN A 250 -19.15 17.12 11.81
N ASP A 251 -19.64 17.60 12.95
CA ASP A 251 -18.96 17.47 14.25
C ASP A 251 -18.73 15.99 14.64
N ASP A 252 -19.72 15.12 14.39
CA ASP A 252 -19.58 13.68 14.66
C ASP A 252 -18.52 13.03 13.75
N LEU A 253 -18.42 13.48 12.50
CA LEU A 253 -17.43 12.97 11.55
C LEU A 253 -16.00 13.43 11.91
N GLU A 254 -15.83 14.69 12.32
CA GLU A 254 -14.55 15.22 12.79
C GLU A 254 -14.05 14.46 14.03
N GLN A 255 -14.92 14.25 15.01
CA GLN A 255 -14.57 13.51 16.22
C GLN A 255 -14.16 12.07 15.88
N LYS A 256 -14.95 11.37 15.05
CA LYS A 256 -14.60 10.01 14.60
C LYS A 256 -13.27 9.96 13.86
N ALA A 257 -12.99 10.94 13.01
CA ALA A 257 -11.73 11.03 12.27
C ALA A 257 -10.54 11.19 13.23
N LEU A 258 -10.62 12.10 14.19
CA LEU A 258 -9.55 12.34 15.17
C LEU A 258 -9.28 11.11 16.06
N ASP A 259 -10.31 10.31 16.36
CA ASP A 259 -10.17 9.13 17.21
C ASP A 259 -9.66 7.90 16.43
N SER A 260 -9.97 7.80 15.12
CA SER A 260 -9.85 6.54 14.38
C SER A 260 -8.76 6.55 13.30
N ARG A 261 -8.39 7.71 12.74
CA ARG A 261 -7.51 7.79 11.57
C ARG A 261 -6.12 7.18 11.80
N PRO A 262 -5.70 6.22 10.95
CA PRO A 262 -4.42 5.55 11.10
C PRO A 262 -3.20 6.45 10.82
N ASP A 263 -3.32 7.45 9.93
CA ASP A 263 -2.24 8.40 9.63
C ASP A 263 -1.91 9.31 10.82
N LEU A 264 -2.91 9.77 11.56
CA LEU A 264 -2.71 10.51 12.81
C LEU A 264 -2.06 9.62 13.88
N LYS A 265 -2.51 8.36 14.01
CA LYS A 265 -1.90 7.38 14.92
C LYS A 265 -0.45 7.09 14.53
N ALA A 266 -0.16 6.89 13.25
CA ALA A 266 1.20 6.68 12.75
C ALA A 266 2.11 7.89 13.03
N ALA A 267 1.61 9.12 12.88
CA ALA A 267 2.36 10.33 13.24
C ALA A 267 2.63 10.40 14.75
N GLN A 268 1.67 10.04 15.60
CA GLN A 268 1.86 9.95 17.05
C GLN A 268 2.87 8.84 17.43
N ALA A 269 2.80 7.68 16.78
CA ALA A 269 3.76 6.60 16.96
C ALA A 269 5.18 7.01 16.51
N ALA A 270 5.32 7.84 15.47
CA ALA A 270 6.61 8.40 15.06
C ALA A 270 7.27 9.22 16.17
N VAL A 271 6.50 10.00 16.94
CA VAL A 271 7.01 10.71 18.13
C VAL A 271 7.54 9.74 19.17
N ALA A 272 6.85 8.62 19.40
CA ALA A 272 7.33 7.59 20.35
C ALA A 272 8.64 6.95 19.87
N VAL A 273 8.79 6.70 18.56
CA VAL A 273 10.06 6.23 17.96
C VAL A 273 11.17 7.25 18.20
N ALA A 274 10.92 8.53 17.89
CA ALA A 274 11.91 9.58 18.05
C ALA A 274 12.31 9.79 19.52
N ASP A 275 11.37 9.73 20.45
CA ASP A 275 11.66 9.81 21.90
C ASP A 275 12.52 8.62 22.37
N ALA A 276 12.28 7.40 21.88
CA ALA A 276 13.13 6.26 22.14
C ALA A 276 14.54 6.41 21.52
N GLN A 277 14.62 6.97 20.30
CA GLN A 277 15.91 7.29 19.66
C GLN A 277 16.70 8.37 20.43
N VAL A 278 16.05 9.37 21.02
CA VAL A 278 16.70 10.35 21.90
C VAL A 278 17.37 9.60 23.06
N LYS A 279 16.64 8.74 23.77
CA LYS A 279 17.19 7.97 24.90
C LYS A 279 18.36 7.10 24.45
N LEU A 280 18.26 6.44 23.29
CA LEU A 280 19.33 5.63 22.70
C LEU A 280 20.56 6.49 22.35
N ALA A 281 20.39 7.68 21.76
CA ALA A 281 21.48 8.59 21.44
C ALA A 281 22.23 9.06 22.71
N TYR A 282 21.50 9.30 23.79
CA TYR A 282 22.13 9.59 25.09
C TYR A 282 22.88 8.38 25.66
N ALA A 283 22.29 7.18 25.59
CA ALA A 283 22.91 5.94 26.03
C ALA A 283 24.19 5.63 25.25
N ASN A 284 24.21 5.88 23.94
CA ASN A 284 25.38 5.71 23.07
C ASN A 284 26.55 6.65 23.41
N GLY A 285 26.30 7.74 24.15
CA GLY A 285 27.33 8.57 24.74
C GLY A 285 28.09 7.91 25.90
N THR A 286 27.61 6.78 26.44
CA THR A 286 28.28 6.05 27.54
C THR A 286 29.33 5.08 26.96
N ALA A 287 30.49 4.97 27.62
CA ALA A 287 31.55 4.07 27.22
C ALA A 287 31.21 2.60 27.61
N ASP A 288 31.50 1.67 26.72
CA ASP A 288 31.33 0.25 26.94
C ASP A 288 32.71 -0.38 27.22
N PRO A 289 32.95 -1.01 28.38
CA PRO A 289 34.18 -1.72 28.67
C PRO A 289 34.19 -3.05 27.92
N THR A 290 35.40 -3.44 27.47
CA THR A 290 35.70 -4.78 27.00
C THR A 290 36.58 -5.48 28.01
N VAL A 291 36.25 -6.72 28.34
CA VAL A 291 37.06 -7.58 29.20
C VAL A 291 37.55 -8.76 28.36
N GLU A 292 38.84 -9.03 28.39
CA GLU A 292 39.46 -10.13 27.66
C GLU A 292 40.35 -10.93 28.61
N ALA A 293 40.31 -12.24 28.49
CA ALA A 293 41.20 -13.16 29.17
C ALA A 293 42.10 -13.82 28.12
N ASP A 294 43.44 -13.73 28.32
CA ASP A 294 44.42 -14.19 27.37
C ASP A 294 45.27 -15.31 27.95
N TYR A 295 45.52 -16.33 27.13
CA TYR A 295 46.59 -17.28 27.31
C TYR A 295 47.72 -16.97 26.36
N ASN A 296 48.91 -16.72 26.91
CA ASN A 296 50.09 -16.35 26.15
C ASN A 296 51.15 -17.47 26.28
N ARG A 297 51.68 -17.90 25.16
CA ARG A 297 52.85 -18.78 25.14
C ARG A 297 53.99 -18.08 24.43
N THR A 298 55.10 -17.86 25.12
CA THR A 298 56.32 -17.25 24.56
C THR A 298 57.46 -18.22 24.70
N GLY A 299 57.87 -18.86 23.62
CA GLY A 299 58.86 -19.96 23.64
C GLY A 299 58.36 -21.12 24.49
N THR A 300 59.02 -21.35 25.63
CA THR A 300 58.69 -22.41 26.59
C THR A 300 57.81 -21.94 27.77
N GLU A 301 57.59 -20.63 27.90
CA GLU A 301 56.85 -20.06 29.01
C GLU A 301 55.38 -19.89 28.68
N ASN A 302 54.51 -20.14 29.65
CA ASN A 302 53.08 -19.97 29.57
C ASN A 302 52.61 -18.94 30.61
N SER A 303 51.76 -18.02 30.20
CA SER A 303 51.16 -17.03 31.11
C SER A 303 49.68 -16.81 30.82
N VAL A 304 48.94 -16.35 31.79
CA VAL A 304 47.56 -15.91 31.66
C VAL A 304 47.47 -14.44 31.99
N GLY A 305 46.82 -13.68 31.14
CA GLY A 305 46.58 -12.23 31.31
C GLY A 305 45.11 -11.87 31.28
N PHE A 306 44.82 -10.67 31.73
CA PHE A 306 43.51 -10.04 31.61
C PHE A 306 43.70 -8.63 31.05
N VAL A 307 42.91 -8.31 30.01
CA VAL A 307 42.87 -6.97 29.42
C VAL A 307 41.53 -6.34 29.72
N PHE A 308 41.56 -5.16 30.27
CA PHE A 308 40.38 -4.35 30.53
C PHE A 308 40.50 -3.04 29.75
N ASN A 309 39.68 -2.90 28.69
CA ASN A 309 39.73 -1.75 27.82
C ASN A 309 38.46 -0.91 28.00
N ILE A 310 38.60 0.38 28.33
CA ILE A 310 37.50 1.36 28.42
C ILE A 310 37.83 2.51 27.49
N PRO A 311 37.03 2.77 26.43
CA PRO A 311 37.22 3.93 25.60
C PRO A 311 36.88 5.22 26.37
N LEU A 312 37.85 6.15 26.39
CA LEU A 312 37.70 7.42 27.09
C LEU A 312 36.94 8.42 26.19
N ARG A 313 35.74 8.80 26.60
CA ARG A 313 34.87 9.74 25.89
C ARG A 313 35.25 11.19 26.14
N ILE A 314 36.44 11.61 25.66
CA ILE A 314 36.97 12.97 25.87
C ILE A 314 36.40 13.91 24.81
N PHE A 315 36.54 13.59 23.55
CA PHE A 315 36.16 14.42 22.41
C PHE A 315 34.78 14.06 21.87
N ASP A 316 34.54 12.77 21.61
CA ASP A 316 33.27 12.25 21.14
C ASP A 316 32.42 11.73 22.32
N LYS A 317 31.40 12.50 22.67
CA LYS A 317 30.37 12.18 23.67
C LYS A 317 29.01 11.90 23.01
N ASN A 318 29.01 11.64 21.69
CA ASN A 318 27.83 11.47 20.86
C ASN A 318 26.97 12.76 20.79
N GLN A 319 27.59 13.93 20.94
CA GLN A 319 26.88 15.20 21.05
C GLN A 319 26.06 15.53 19.79
N GLY A 320 26.61 15.31 18.59
CA GLY A 320 25.92 15.54 17.33
C GLY A 320 24.64 14.71 17.19
N ASN A 321 24.75 13.38 17.40
CA ASN A 321 23.60 12.49 17.31
C ASN A 321 22.52 12.77 18.39
N LYS A 322 22.93 13.24 19.58
CA LYS A 322 21.97 13.67 20.62
C LYS A 322 21.14 14.85 20.17
N GLU A 323 21.78 15.88 19.60
CA GLU A 323 21.06 17.05 19.08
C GLU A 323 20.23 16.70 17.86
N THR A 324 20.74 15.87 16.93
CA THR A 324 19.95 15.36 15.80
C THR A 324 18.68 14.68 16.29
N ALA A 325 18.79 13.73 17.23
CA ALA A 325 17.63 13.02 17.75
C ALA A 325 16.60 13.97 18.43
N ARG A 326 17.08 15.00 19.16
CA ARG A 326 16.21 16.02 19.78
C ARG A 326 15.44 16.84 18.72
N TYR A 327 16.13 17.28 17.67
CA TYR A 327 15.46 18.06 16.61
C TYR A 327 14.52 17.19 15.79
N THR A 328 14.86 15.91 15.55
CA THR A 328 13.94 14.96 14.92
C THR A 328 12.67 14.79 15.75
N ALA A 329 12.79 14.58 17.06
CA ALA A 329 11.63 14.46 17.94
C ALA A 329 10.78 15.74 17.98
N GLN A 330 11.39 16.91 17.88
CA GLN A 330 10.65 18.17 17.77
C GLN A 330 9.94 18.31 16.41
N SER A 331 10.59 17.91 15.32
CA SER A 331 10.00 17.87 13.97
C SER A 331 8.77 16.95 13.94
N ASP A 332 8.87 15.76 14.53
CA ASP A 332 7.76 14.79 14.53
C ASP A 332 6.55 15.30 15.35
N ARG A 333 6.78 16.03 16.45
CA ARG A 333 5.70 16.70 17.19
C ARG A 333 4.97 17.75 16.36
N LEU A 334 5.72 18.53 15.56
CA LEU A 334 5.11 19.49 14.63
C LEU A 334 4.36 18.78 13.51
N THR A 335 4.86 17.64 13.04
CA THR A 335 4.18 16.79 12.07
C THR A 335 2.84 16.27 12.60
N VAL A 336 2.76 15.86 13.88
CA VAL A 336 1.47 15.50 14.52
C VAL A 336 0.48 16.67 14.44
N THR A 337 0.93 17.88 14.76
CA THR A 337 0.06 19.08 14.67
C THR A 337 -0.41 19.34 13.25
N ALA A 338 0.50 19.23 12.26
CA ALA A 338 0.16 19.39 10.86
C ALA A 338 -0.84 18.32 10.38
N THR A 339 -0.60 17.05 10.75
CA THR A 339 -1.52 15.95 10.42
C THR A 339 -2.89 16.13 11.06
N HIS A 340 -2.94 16.55 12.33
CA HIS A 340 -4.22 16.85 13.01
C HIS A 340 -5.02 17.93 12.26
N ASN A 341 -4.37 19.02 11.84
CA ASN A 341 -5.04 20.08 11.07
C ASN A 341 -5.49 19.56 9.68
N GLN A 342 -4.68 18.68 9.05
CA GLN A 342 -5.04 18.06 7.78
C GLN A 342 -6.25 17.13 7.93
N VAL A 343 -6.35 16.37 9.02
CA VAL A 343 -7.50 15.52 9.31
C VAL A 343 -8.80 16.32 9.32
N ILE A 344 -8.83 17.45 10.04
CA ILE A 344 -10.02 18.32 10.09
C ILE A 344 -10.34 18.85 8.69
N SER A 345 -9.36 19.38 7.97
CA SER A 345 -9.55 19.91 6.61
C SER A 345 -10.06 18.85 5.63
N ASP A 346 -9.57 17.60 5.73
CA ASP A 346 -10.02 16.50 4.87
C ASP A 346 -11.50 16.16 5.11
N VAL A 347 -11.92 16.15 6.39
CA VAL A 347 -13.33 15.92 6.76
C VAL A 347 -14.21 17.03 6.23
N ASP A 348 -13.82 18.30 6.42
CA ASP A 348 -14.56 19.47 5.94
C ASP A 348 -14.77 19.42 4.44
N GLN A 349 -13.71 19.14 3.68
CA GLN A 349 -13.76 19.05 2.22
C GLN A 349 -14.64 17.89 1.75
N ALA A 350 -14.49 16.70 2.37
CA ALA A 350 -15.28 15.53 2.02
C ALA A 350 -16.77 15.74 2.35
N TYR A 351 -17.08 16.38 3.48
CA TYR A 351 -18.46 16.70 3.88
C TYR A 351 -19.12 17.75 2.95
N ALA A 352 -18.38 18.80 2.60
CA ALA A 352 -18.87 19.80 1.64
C ALA A 352 -19.14 19.18 0.26
N SER A 353 -18.23 18.32 -0.22
CA SER A 353 -18.40 17.59 -1.48
C SER A 353 -19.63 16.69 -1.44
N TYR A 354 -19.79 15.91 -0.36
CA TYR A 354 -20.98 15.06 -0.18
C TYR A 354 -22.27 15.86 -0.22
N ASN A 355 -22.37 16.96 0.50
CA ASN A 355 -23.59 17.79 0.52
C ASN A 355 -23.91 18.37 -0.86
N THR A 356 -22.90 18.78 -1.62
CA THR A 356 -23.06 19.31 -2.98
C THR A 356 -23.61 18.23 -3.91
N TYR A 357 -22.98 17.06 -3.96
CA TYR A 357 -23.37 15.99 -4.88
C TYR A 357 -24.68 15.31 -4.45
N LYS A 358 -24.94 15.18 -3.16
CA LYS A 358 -26.24 14.73 -2.64
C LYS A 358 -27.37 15.62 -3.14
N LEU A 359 -27.20 16.94 -3.10
CA LEU A 359 -28.21 17.88 -3.60
C LEU A 359 -28.45 17.70 -5.10
N LEU A 360 -27.38 17.59 -5.90
CA LEU A 360 -27.48 17.35 -7.34
C LEU A 360 -28.16 16.03 -7.65
N SER A 361 -27.68 14.94 -7.05
CA SER A 361 -28.26 13.60 -7.18
C SER A 361 -29.77 13.58 -6.87
N SER A 362 -30.17 14.25 -5.78
CA SER A 362 -31.59 14.31 -5.39
C SER A 362 -32.47 15.08 -6.40
N ARG A 363 -31.93 16.12 -7.04
CA ARG A 363 -32.64 16.89 -8.09
C ARG A 363 -32.82 16.06 -9.35
N TYR A 364 -31.77 15.34 -9.78
CA TYR A 364 -31.87 14.46 -10.95
C TYR A 364 -32.87 13.33 -10.71
N ASN A 365 -32.79 12.64 -9.59
CA ASN A 365 -33.65 11.50 -9.26
C ASN A 365 -35.12 11.89 -9.02
N GLY A 366 -35.40 13.08 -8.50
CA GLY A 366 -36.76 13.49 -8.13
C GLY A 366 -37.48 14.40 -9.15
N HIS A 367 -36.81 14.84 -10.22
CA HIS A 367 -37.41 15.84 -11.12
C HIS A 367 -36.85 15.78 -12.56
N TYR A 368 -35.56 16.07 -12.75
CA TYR A 368 -35.03 16.29 -14.09
C TYR A 368 -35.05 15.06 -15.01
N LEU A 369 -34.86 13.85 -14.47
CA LEU A 369 -34.95 12.62 -15.27
C LEU A 369 -36.39 12.38 -15.77
N ASP A 370 -37.38 12.58 -14.92
CA ASP A 370 -38.78 12.41 -15.29
C ASP A 370 -39.21 13.46 -16.32
N GLU A 371 -38.85 14.74 -16.10
CA GLU A 371 -39.14 15.81 -17.09
C GLU A 371 -38.45 15.57 -18.44
N ALA A 372 -37.15 15.18 -18.44
CA ALA A 372 -36.44 14.92 -19.68
C ALA A 372 -37.09 13.78 -20.48
N LYS A 373 -37.56 12.75 -19.77
CA LYS A 373 -38.29 11.62 -20.36
C LYS A 373 -39.64 12.08 -20.93
N ASP A 374 -40.42 12.84 -20.16
CA ASP A 374 -41.72 13.34 -20.62
C ASP A 374 -41.57 14.25 -21.85
N VAL A 375 -40.59 15.17 -21.85
CA VAL A 375 -40.30 16.03 -23.01
C VAL A 375 -39.93 15.20 -24.23
N LEU A 376 -39.08 14.16 -24.08
CA LEU A 376 -38.71 13.27 -25.15
C LEU A 376 -39.93 12.48 -25.70
N ASP A 377 -40.77 11.92 -24.84
CA ASP A 377 -41.93 11.12 -25.22
C ASP A 377 -42.98 11.98 -25.92
N ILE A 378 -43.25 13.23 -25.45
CA ILE A 378 -44.13 14.19 -26.11
C ILE A 378 -43.56 14.61 -27.47
N SER A 379 -42.27 14.89 -27.57
CA SER A 379 -41.61 15.31 -28.81
C SER A 379 -41.61 14.19 -29.85
N ARG A 380 -41.37 12.95 -29.45
CA ARG A 380 -41.44 11.75 -30.29
C ARG A 380 -42.85 11.58 -30.86
N PHE A 381 -43.85 11.58 -29.98
CA PHE A 381 -45.25 11.47 -30.40
C PHE A 381 -45.67 12.57 -31.38
N SER A 382 -45.31 13.82 -31.10
CA SER A 382 -45.64 14.97 -31.97
C SER A 382 -44.95 14.89 -33.33
N TYR A 383 -43.68 14.42 -33.37
CA TYR A 383 -42.96 14.21 -34.63
C TYR A 383 -43.58 13.07 -35.45
N GLU A 384 -43.92 11.96 -34.84
CA GLU A 384 -44.56 10.83 -35.53
C GLU A 384 -45.90 11.17 -36.15
N HIS A 385 -46.65 12.12 -35.54
CA HIS A 385 -47.96 12.60 -36.02
C HIS A 385 -47.89 13.90 -36.87
N GLY A 386 -46.67 14.36 -37.21
CA GLY A 386 -46.47 15.50 -38.07
C GLY A 386 -46.72 16.86 -37.41
N GLY A 387 -46.82 16.92 -36.08
CA GLY A 387 -47.00 18.13 -35.30
C GLY A 387 -45.71 18.84 -34.89
N LEU A 388 -44.54 18.19 -35.07
CA LEU A 388 -43.22 18.72 -34.69
C LEU A 388 -42.22 18.49 -35.83
N ALA A 389 -41.28 19.42 -36.03
CA ALA A 389 -40.21 19.23 -36.99
C ALA A 389 -39.17 18.22 -36.47
N LEU A 390 -38.50 17.51 -37.41
CA LEU A 390 -37.43 16.53 -37.04
C LEU A 390 -36.33 17.16 -36.17
N ILE A 391 -35.96 18.41 -36.48
CA ILE A 391 -34.88 19.09 -35.74
C ILE A 391 -35.22 19.27 -34.26
N ASP A 392 -36.46 19.61 -33.93
CA ASP A 392 -36.91 19.81 -32.54
C ASP A 392 -37.01 18.49 -31.79
N TYR A 393 -37.39 17.40 -32.47
CA TYR A 393 -37.33 16.05 -31.90
C TYR A 393 -35.88 15.62 -31.61
N LEU A 394 -34.94 15.82 -32.54
CA LEU A 394 -33.55 15.51 -32.36
C LEU A 394 -32.88 16.31 -31.21
N ASP A 395 -33.31 17.58 -31.04
CA ASP A 395 -32.87 18.41 -29.92
C ASP A 395 -33.40 17.87 -28.60
N ALA A 396 -34.69 17.48 -28.49
CA ALA A 396 -35.25 16.85 -27.29
C ALA A 396 -34.54 15.50 -26.96
N LEU A 397 -34.22 14.73 -27.99
CA LEU A 397 -33.46 13.47 -27.85
C LEU A 397 -32.05 13.70 -27.28
N ARG A 398 -31.34 14.72 -27.82
CA ARG A 398 -30.01 15.11 -27.34
C ARG A 398 -30.07 15.58 -25.89
N ASP A 399 -31.04 16.43 -25.54
CA ASP A 399 -31.22 16.99 -24.21
C ASP A 399 -31.53 15.88 -23.17
N SER A 400 -32.42 14.95 -23.53
CA SER A 400 -32.74 13.80 -22.67
C SER A 400 -31.50 12.90 -22.39
N ARG A 401 -30.67 12.66 -23.42
CA ARG A 401 -29.41 11.94 -23.28
C ARG A 401 -28.41 12.67 -22.37
N SER A 402 -28.28 13.98 -22.53
CA SER A 402 -27.42 14.83 -21.70
C SER A 402 -27.85 14.78 -20.24
N VAL A 403 -29.15 14.96 -19.96
CA VAL A 403 -29.70 14.90 -18.60
C VAL A 403 -29.44 13.49 -17.95
N THR A 404 -29.59 12.43 -18.73
CA THR A 404 -29.34 11.06 -18.25
C THR A 404 -27.84 10.85 -17.92
N ALA A 405 -26.94 11.34 -18.76
CA ALA A 405 -25.50 11.27 -18.51
C ALA A 405 -25.10 12.11 -17.27
N ASP A 406 -25.65 13.30 -17.13
CA ASP A 406 -25.44 14.17 -15.98
C ASP A 406 -25.96 13.54 -14.67
N ALA A 407 -27.10 12.84 -14.73
CA ALA A 407 -27.66 12.11 -13.60
C ALA A 407 -26.72 10.96 -13.16
N LEU A 408 -26.22 10.16 -14.10
CA LEU A 408 -25.25 9.10 -13.80
C LEU A 408 -23.97 9.66 -13.19
N ASN A 409 -23.49 10.78 -13.72
CA ASN A 409 -22.32 11.46 -13.15
C ASN A 409 -22.60 11.97 -11.73
N ALA A 410 -23.78 12.57 -11.47
CA ALA A 410 -24.17 13.02 -10.13
C ALA A 410 -24.25 11.84 -9.13
N TYR A 411 -24.77 10.70 -9.55
CA TYR A 411 -24.80 9.48 -8.72
C TYR A 411 -23.39 8.98 -8.43
N GLN A 412 -22.54 8.90 -9.46
CA GLN A 412 -21.12 8.52 -9.30
C GLN A 412 -20.41 9.40 -8.28
N GLN A 413 -20.47 10.74 -8.47
CA GLN A 413 -19.82 11.68 -7.57
C GLN A 413 -20.35 11.59 -6.12
N THR A 414 -21.64 11.33 -5.95
CA THR A 414 -22.24 11.14 -4.63
C THR A 414 -21.69 9.88 -3.96
N TRP A 415 -21.61 8.76 -4.67
CA TRP A 415 -21.00 7.54 -4.17
C TRP A 415 -19.52 7.72 -3.82
N LEU A 416 -18.75 8.37 -4.69
CA LEU A 416 -17.33 8.65 -4.44
C LEU A 416 -17.16 9.55 -3.20
N ALA A 417 -18.03 10.54 -3.00
CA ALA A 417 -18.02 11.36 -1.80
C ALA A 417 -18.37 10.57 -0.53
N ILE A 418 -19.30 9.60 -0.58
CA ILE A 418 -19.61 8.69 0.51
C ILE A 418 -18.40 7.81 0.86
N HIS A 419 -17.71 7.27 -0.14
CA HIS A 419 -16.51 6.47 0.07
C HIS A 419 -15.37 7.31 0.65
N GLN A 420 -15.22 8.54 0.17
CA GLN A 420 -14.25 9.49 0.71
C GLN A 420 -14.54 9.83 2.18
N LEU A 421 -15.81 10.08 2.53
CA LEU A 421 -16.22 10.29 3.93
C LEU A 421 -15.87 9.08 4.80
N SER A 422 -16.13 7.85 4.32
CA SER A 422 -15.77 6.63 5.05
C SER A 422 -14.26 6.51 5.26
N PHE A 423 -13.46 6.94 4.28
CA PHE A 423 -12.01 6.93 4.36
C PHE A 423 -11.49 7.98 5.35
N VAL A 424 -11.93 9.25 5.23
CA VAL A 424 -11.42 10.33 6.09
C VAL A 424 -11.83 10.18 7.56
N THR A 425 -12.91 9.43 7.82
CA THR A 425 -13.34 9.09 9.19
C THR A 425 -12.78 7.73 9.66
N ALA A 426 -12.11 6.99 8.78
CA ALA A 426 -11.67 5.60 9.00
C ALA A 426 -12.79 4.68 9.53
N THR A 427 -14.06 5.00 9.26
CA THR A 427 -15.24 4.24 9.65
C THR A 427 -16.23 4.14 8.52
N SER A 428 -17.04 3.06 8.47
CA SER A 428 -18.13 3.00 7.49
C SER A 428 -19.19 4.05 7.84
N VAL A 429 -19.51 4.94 6.88
CA VAL A 429 -20.65 5.86 7.00
C VAL A 429 -21.92 5.29 6.38
N LEU A 430 -21.81 4.16 5.67
CA LEU A 430 -22.95 3.38 5.19
C LEU A 430 -23.51 2.55 6.34
N PRO A 431 -24.85 2.38 6.41
CA PRO A 431 -25.50 1.60 7.44
C PRO A 431 -25.18 0.11 7.39
#